data_6aed878a4dda6b533afa351588d1bbc2
#
_entry.id   6aed878a4dda6b533afa351588d1bbc2
#
_cell.length_a   1.000
_cell.length_b   1.000
_cell.length_c   1.000
_cell.angle_alpha   90.00
_cell.angle_beta   90.00
_cell.angle_gamma   90.00
#
_symmetry.space_group_name_H-M   'P 1'
#
loop_
_entity.id
_entity.type
_entity.pdbx_description
1 polymer ?
#
loop_
_entity_poly.entity_id
_entity_poly.type
_entity_poly.pdbx_seq_one_letter_code
_entity_poly.pdbx_strand_id
1 'polypeptide(L)'
;MISKDAFAQEVRTLTDTAFAVLYLILGNSADCEDAMSEAVLRAYESRGKLKKRDSFRAWFLQILRHEAYNVLRRRKRVQPVEQMPEDPAPEADRAGELDLRTALQELNEDQRTALLLQQEGYDLAEIGLILDVPVGTVKSRIFRAKQTLRAILEEN
;
A
#
# COMPACT_ATOMS: atom_id res chain seq x y z
N MET A 1 2.55 26.33 -3.73
CA MET A 1 1.57 25.31 -3.38
C MET A 1 0.97 24.72 -4.65
N ILE A 2 0.81 23.42 -4.70
CA ILE A 2 0.22 22.76 -5.87
C ILE A 2 -1.23 23.22 -6.08
N SER A 3 -1.62 23.45 -7.33
CA SER A 3 -2.96 23.89 -7.66
C SER A 3 -3.97 22.76 -7.50
N LYS A 4 -5.26 23.11 -7.37
CA LYS A 4 -6.35 22.15 -7.28
C LYS A 4 -6.35 21.18 -8.48
N ASP A 5 -6.19 21.70 -9.69
CA ASP A 5 -6.21 20.90 -10.91
C ASP A 5 -5.01 19.96 -10.99
N ALA A 6 -3.82 20.44 -10.65
CA ALA A 6 -2.62 19.60 -10.61
C ALA A 6 -2.73 18.52 -9.55
N PHE A 7 -3.26 18.85 -8.37
CA PHE A 7 -3.51 17.87 -7.32
C PHE A 7 -4.45 16.77 -7.80
N ALA A 8 -5.57 17.14 -8.38
CA ALA A 8 -6.54 16.17 -8.87
C ALA A 8 -5.94 15.25 -9.94
N GLN A 9 -5.12 15.80 -10.84
CA GLN A 9 -4.46 15.03 -11.88
C GLN A 9 -3.46 14.03 -11.28
N GLU A 10 -2.66 14.47 -10.32
CA GLU A 10 -1.69 13.59 -9.65
C GLU A 10 -2.39 12.44 -8.92
N VAL A 11 -3.49 12.72 -8.23
CA VAL A 11 -4.26 11.70 -7.53
C VAL A 11 -4.83 10.68 -8.55
N ARG A 12 -5.35 11.15 -9.67
CA ARG A 12 -5.87 10.24 -10.71
C ARG A 12 -4.82 9.28 -11.23
N THR A 13 -3.58 9.75 -11.43
CA THR A 13 -2.50 8.87 -11.90
C THR A 13 -2.11 7.81 -10.86
N LEU A 14 -2.39 8.05 -9.59
CA LEU A 14 -2.01 7.15 -8.49
C LEU A 14 -3.14 6.23 -8.04
N THR A 15 -4.33 6.36 -8.62
CA THR A 15 -5.51 5.64 -8.12
C THR A 15 -5.30 4.12 -8.03
N ASP A 16 -4.77 3.51 -9.08
CA ASP A 16 -4.59 2.05 -9.10
C ASP A 16 -3.58 1.59 -8.04
N THR A 17 -2.44 2.26 -7.96
CA THR A 17 -1.43 1.95 -6.95
C THR A 17 -1.96 2.19 -5.55
N ALA A 18 -2.69 3.29 -5.35
CA ALA A 18 -3.29 3.63 -4.06
C ALA A 18 -4.23 2.53 -3.58
N PHE A 19 -5.15 2.08 -4.44
CA PHE A 19 -6.07 1.00 -4.06
C PHE A 19 -5.35 -0.32 -3.83
N ALA A 20 -4.30 -0.62 -4.59
CA ALA A 20 -3.49 -1.82 -4.36
C ALA A 20 -2.84 -1.78 -2.97
N VAL A 21 -2.26 -0.64 -2.59
CA VAL A 21 -1.65 -0.47 -1.26
C VAL A 21 -2.72 -0.60 -0.16
N LEU A 22 -3.86 0.05 -0.34
CA LEU A 22 -4.96 -0.02 0.63
C LEU A 22 -5.46 -1.44 0.81
N TYR A 23 -5.62 -2.18 -0.29
CA TYR A 23 -6.13 -3.55 -0.25
C TYR A 23 -5.18 -4.48 0.51
N LEU A 24 -3.86 -4.29 0.38
CA LEU A 24 -2.88 -5.06 1.15
C LEU A 24 -3.05 -4.88 2.67
N ILE A 25 -3.52 -3.71 3.09
CA ILE A 25 -3.68 -3.38 4.51
C ILE A 25 -5.08 -3.77 5.00
N LEU A 26 -6.11 -3.43 4.24
CA LEU A 26 -7.51 -3.47 4.68
C LEU A 26 -8.27 -4.72 4.24
N GLY A 27 -7.96 -5.27 3.07
CA GLY A 27 -8.51 -6.52 2.59
C GLY A 27 -9.94 -6.49 2.07
N ASN A 28 -10.60 -5.33 2.05
CA ASN A 28 -11.95 -5.22 1.50
C ASN A 28 -12.18 -3.86 0.84
N SER A 29 -13.08 -3.82 -0.13
CA SER A 29 -13.32 -2.65 -0.96
C SER A 29 -13.95 -1.49 -0.21
N ALA A 30 -14.88 -1.76 0.71
CA ALA A 30 -15.58 -0.70 1.43
C ALA A 30 -14.62 0.13 2.28
N ASP A 31 -13.75 -0.53 3.04
CA ASP A 31 -12.75 0.16 3.85
C ASP A 31 -11.71 0.88 2.99
N CYS A 32 -11.34 0.29 1.86
CA CYS A 32 -10.42 0.95 0.93
C CYS A 32 -11.00 2.25 0.39
N GLU A 33 -12.27 2.27 0.02
CA GLU A 33 -12.95 3.47 -0.45
C GLU A 33 -13.00 4.54 0.64
N ASP A 34 -13.31 4.15 1.87
CA ASP A 34 -13.33 5.07 3.01
C ASP A 34 -11.93 5.68 3.24
N ALA A 35 -10.91 4.85 3.27
CA ALA A 35 -9.53 5.32 3.48
C ALA A 35 -9.07 6.22 2.34
N MET A 36 -9.42 5.87 1.10
CA MET A 36 -9.07 6.70 -0.06
C MET A 36 -9.70 8.08 0.03
N SER A 37 -10.99 8.15 0.37
CA SER A 37 -11.69 9.43 0.51
C SER A 37 -11.07 10.31 1.59
N GLU A 38 -10.78 9.73 2.75
CA GLU A 38 -10.14 10.46 3.85
C GLU A 38 -8.73 10.92 3.47
N ALA A 39 -7.97 10.06 2.80
CA ALA A 39 -6.61 10.39 2.38
C ALA A 39 -6.59 11.54 1.38
N VAL A 40 -7.49 11.52 0.40
CA VAL A 40 -7.60 12.62 -0.59
C VAL A 40 -7.93 13.93 0.11
N LEU A 41 -8.88 13.91 1.04
CA LEU A 41 -9.28 15.10 1.77
C LEU A 41 -8.12 15.65 2.61
N ARG A 42 -7.45 14.81 3.39
CA ARG A 42 -6.33 15.23 4.22
C ARG A 42 -5.15 15.73 3.39
N ALA A 43 -4.85 15.04 2.30
CA ALA A 43 -3.78 15.45 1.40
C ALA A 43 -4.08 16.82 0.79
N TYR A 44 -5.31 17.02 0.35
CA TYR A 44 -5.72 18.32 -0.22
C TYR A 44 -5.59 19.43 0.82
N GLU A 45 -6.07 19.21 2.03
CA GLU A 45 -5.97 20.20 3.13
C GLU A 45 -4.50 20.49 3.48
N SER A 46 -3.63 19.50 3.36
CA SER A 46 -2.21 19.62 3.72
C SER A 46 -1.31 19.95 2.54
N ARG A 47 -1.86 20.21 1.36
CA ARG A 47 -1.04 20.38 0.14
C ARG A 47 -0.04 21.52 0.21
N GLY A 48 -0.29 22.50 1.10
CA GLY A 48 0.66 23.58 1.33
C GLY A 48 1.98 23.13 1.97
N LYS A 49 1.99 21.94 2.59
CA LYS A 49 3.20 21.38 3.20
C LYS A 49 4.10 20.67 2.17
N LEU A 50 3.55 20.38 0.99
CA LEU A 50 4.30 19.73 -0.09
C LEU A 50 5.17 20.77 -0.78
N LYS A 51 6.47 20.52 -0.79
CA LYS A 51 7.45 21.39 -1.44
C LYS A 51 7.70 20.94 -2.87
N LYS A 52 8.14 21.83 -3.75
CA LYS A 52 8.40 21.51 -5.16
C LYS A 52 9.36 20.33 -5.37
N ARG A 53 10.32 20.16 -4.48
CA ARG A 53 11.32 19.08 -4.55
C ARG A 53 10.82 17.74 -4.03
N ASP A 54 9.66 17.73 -3.37
CA ASP A 54 9.11 16.51 -2.77
C ASP A 54 8.42 15.66 -3.84
N SER A 55 8.55 14.35 -3.69
CA SER A 55 7.79 13.42 -4.51
C SER A 55 6.32 13.44 -4.09
N PHE A 56 5.43 13.87 -4.98
CA PHE A 56 3.99 13.87 -4.70
C PHE A 56 3.51 12.47 -4.37
N ARG A 57 3.90 11.48 -5.19
CA ARG A 57 3.41 10.12 -5.00
C ARG A 57 3.85 9.52 -3.66
N ALA A 58 5.09 9.77 -3.24
CA ALA A 58 5.56 9.28 -1.95
C ALA A 58 4.83 9.96 -0.79
N TRP A 59 4.68 11.27 -0.86
CA TRP A 59 3.96 12.06 0.13
C TRP A 59 2.50 11.62 0.25
N PHE A 60 1.81 11.47 -0.88
CA PHE A 60 0.40 11.06 -0.89
C PHE A 60 0.22 9.64 -0.36
N LEU A 61 1.04 8.69 -0.79
CA LEU A 61 0.93 7.30 -0.32
C LEU A 61 1.28 7.14 1.16
N GLN A 62 2.14 7.99 1.70
CA GLN A 62 2.38 8.02 3.14
C GLN A 62 1.10 8.41 3.91
N ILE A 63 0.42 9.47 3.45
CA ILE A 63 -0.85 9.90 4.04
C ILE A 63 -1.89 8.79 3.92
N LEU A 64 -1.96 8.17 2.74
CA LEU A 64 -2.89 7.07 2.45
C LEU A 64 -2.71 5.90 3.42
N ARG A 65 -1.46 5.52 3.66
CA ARG A 65 -1.15 4.43 4.59
C ARG A 65 -1.58 4.76 6.02
N HIS A 66 -1.33 5.99 6.46
CA HIS A 66 -1.77 6.44 7.78
C HIS A 66 -3.29 6.34 7.91
N GLU A 67 -4.02 6.72 6.88
CA GLU A 67 -5.49 6.62 6.89
C GLU A 67 -5.96 5.17 6.90
N ALA A 68 -5.27 4.28 6.18
CA ALA A 68 -5.59 2.86 6.20
C ALA A 68 -5.47 2.29 7.62
N TYR A 69 -4.41 2.63 8.33
CA TYR A 69 -4.24 2.17 9.71
C TYR A 69 -5.25 2.82 10.67
N ASN A 70 -5.68 4.05 10.40
CA ASN A 70 -6.76 4.68 11.16
C ASN A 70 -8.07 3.91 11.00
N VAL A 71 -8.41 3.53 9.77
CA VAL A 71 -9.59 2.70 9.50
C VAL A 71 -9.48 1.37 10.24
N LEU A 72 -8.32 0.73 10.17
CA LEU A 72 -8.07 -0.55 10.82
C LEU A 72 -8.27 -0.46 12.35
N ARG A 73 -7.77 0.61 12.97
CA ARG A 73 -7.94 0.83 14.41
C ARG A 73 -9.41 1.03 14.79
N ARG A 74 -10.17 1.79 14.00
CA ARG A 74 -11.61 1.99 14.24
C ARG A 74 -12.36 0.69 14.12
N ARG A 75 -12.03 -0.13 13.13
CA ARG A 75 -12.65 -1.45 12.94
C ARG A 75 -12.43 -2.33 14.17
N LYS A 76 -11.22 -2.36 14.71
CA LYS A 76 -10.89 -3.16 15.90
C LYS A 76 -11.65 -2.73 17.13
N ARG A 77 -11.96 -1.43 17.27
CA ARG A 77 -12.75 -0.91 18.39
C ARG A 77 -14.20 -1.34 18.30
N VAL A 78 -14.75 -1.37 17.10
CA VAL A 78 -16.17 -1.65 16.85
C VAL A 78 -16.43 -3.16 16.78
N GLN A 79 -15.47 -3.92 16.22
CA GLN A 79 -15.58 -5.37 16.04
C GLN A 79 -14.29 -6.05 16.49
N PRO A 80 -14.06 -6.13 17.81
CA PRO A 80 -12.76 -6.57 18.31
C PRO A 80 -12.45 -8.05 18.09
N VAL A 81 -13.41 -8.88 17.74
CA VAL A 81 -13.25 -10.33 17.71
C VAL A 81 -13.60 -10.96 16.36
N GLU A 82 -14.40 -10.31 15.56
CA GLU A 82 -14.85 -10.88 14.29
C GLU A 82 -13.92 -10.50 13.16
N GLN A 83 -13.44 -11.53 12.45
CA GLN A 83 -12.74 -11.31 11.21
C GLN A 83 -13.75 -10.83 10.17
N MET A 84 -13.49 -9.66 9.58
CA MET A 84 -14.29 -9.21 8.46
C MET A 84 -14.11 -10.19 7.31
N PRO A 85 -15.20 -10.59 6.64
CA PRO A 85 -15.04 -11.44 5.47
C PRO A 85 -14.24 -10.70 4.42
N GLU A 86 -13.18 -11.34 3.95
CA GLU A 86 -12.40 -10.80 2.85
C GLU A 86 -13.24 -10.84 1.58
N ASP A 87 -13.13 -9.79 0.76
CA ASP A 87 -13.70 -9.84 -0.58
C ASP A 87 -13.08 -11.02 -1.31
N PRO A 88 -13.88 -11.81 -2.03
CA PRO A 88 -13.29 -12.91 -2.79
C PRO A 88 -12.28 -12.34 -3.78
N ALA A 89 -11.04 -12.81 -3.67
CA ALA A 89 -10.03 -12.44 -4.65
C ALA A 89 -10.47 -12.94 -6.03
N PRO A 90 -10.13 -12.21 -7.11
CA PRO A 90 -10.43 -12.70 -8.45
C PRO A 90 -9.91 -14.13 -8.62
N GLU A 91 -10.74 -15.02 -9.11
CA GLU A 91 -10.32 -16.39 -9.34
C GLU A 91 -9.16 -16.41 -10.33
N ALA A 92 -8.04 -16.96 -9.87
CA ALA A 92 -6.90 -17.20 -10.73
C ALA A 92 -7.06 -18.60 -11.32
N ASP A 93 -7.32 -18.69 -12.60
CA ASP A 93 -7.51 -19.96 -13.29
C ASP A 93 -6.21 -20.70 -13.55
N ARG A 94 -5.08 -20.23 -13.02
CA ARG A 94 -3.77 -20.79 -13.29
C ARG A 94 -3.09 -21.23 -12.01
N ALA A 95 -2.59 -22.46 -12.01
CA ALA A 95 -1.86 -23.04 -10.89
C ALA A 95 -0.67 -22.17 -10.47
N GLY A 96 0.06 -21.58 -11.44
CA GLY A 96 1.18 -20.69 -11.15
C GLY A 96 0.78 -19.42 -10.41
N GLU A 97 -0.37 -18.84 -10.75
CA GLU A 97 -0.89 -17.66 -10.07
C GLU A 97 -1.33 -17.98 -8.65
N LEU A 98 -1.90 -19.17 -8.45
CA LEU A 98 -2.29 -19.64 -7.11
C LEU A 98 -1.06 -19.83 -6.23
N ASP A 99 0.02 -20.41 -6.77
CA ASP A 99 1.26 -20.60 -6.04
C ASP A 99 1.89 -19.25 -5.64
N LEU A 100 1.88 -18.29 -6.56
CA LEU A 100 2.40 -16.95 -6.28
C LEU A 100 1.55 -16.26 -5.21
N ARG A 101 0.23 -16.37 -5.29
CA ARG A 101 -0.66 -15.79 -4.29
C ARG A 101 -0.40 -16.39 -2.91
N THR A 102 -0.26 -17.72 -2.83
CA THR A 102 0.05 -18.42 -1.59
C THR A 102 1.38 -17.95 -1.03
N ALA A 103 2.40 -17.83 -1.89
CA ALA A 103 3.71 -17.34 -1.50
C ALA A 103 3.65 -15.91 -0.94
N LEU A 104 2.88 -15.03 -1.60
CA LEU A 104 2.71 -13.65 -1.13
C LEU A 104 2.03 -13.56 0.23
N GLN A 105 1.15 -14.52 0.56
CA GLN A 105 0.51 -14.56 1.87
C GLN A 105 1.49 -14.84 3.01
N GLU A 106 2.63 -15.45 2.74
CA GLU A 106 3.68 -15.70 3.74
C GLU A 106 4.45 -14.42 4.09
N LEU A 107 4.32 -13.37 3.28
CA LEU A 107 4.95 -12.09 3.55
C LEU A 107 4.06 -11.25 4.47
N ASN A 108 4.69 -10.44 5.33
CA ASN A 108 3.92 -9.44 6.09
C ASN A 108 3.52 -8.28 5.18
N GLU A 109 2.64 -7.41 5.67
CA GLU A 109 2.12 -6.29 4.89
C GLU A 109 3.23 -5.36 4.42
N ASP A 110 4.18 -5.01 5.30
CA ASP A 110 5.29 -4.11 4.93
C ASP A 110 6.13 -4.69 3.79
N GLN A 111 6.40 -5.99 3.82
CA GLN A 111 7.16 -6.66 2.76
C GLN A 111 6.40 -6.63 1.43
N ARG A 112 5.11 -6.93 1.46
CA ARG A 112 4.28 -6.90 0.25
C ARG A 112 4.20 -5.49 -0.34
N THR A 113 4.00 -4.49 0.52
CA THR A 113 3.94 -3.10 0.06
C THR A 113 5.26 -2.66 -0.54
N ALA A 114 6.39 -2.98 0.09
CA ALA A 114 7.70 -2.63 -0.44
C ALA A 114 7.94 -3.26 -1.81
N LEU A 115 7.59 -4.53 -1.98
CA LEU A 115 7.73 -5.21 -3.28
C LEU A 115 6.83 -4.59 -4.35
N LEU A 116 5.58 -4.31 -3.99
CA LEU A 116 4.63 -3.67 -4.91
C LEU A 116 5.19 -2.33 -5.40
N LEU A 117 5.64 -1.48 -4.49
CA LEU A 117 6.14 -0.16 -4.83
C LEU A 117 7.42 -0.24 -5.67
N GLN A 118 8.32 -1.17 -5.36
CA GLN A 118 9.51 -1.37 -6.16
C GLN A 118 9.15 -1.79 -7.58
N GLN A 119 8.19 -2.68 -7.72
CA GLN A 119 7.71 -3.15 -9.03
C GLN A 119 7.10 -2.00 -9.84
N GLU A 120 6.44 -1.07 -9.16
CA GLU A 120 5.83 0.11 -9.79
C GLU A 120 6.84 1.21 -10.12
N GLY A 121 8.12 1.00 -9.80
CA GLY A 121 9.18 1.95 -10.16
C GLY A 121 9.49 2.99 -9.09
N TYR A 122 9.02 2.81 -7.86
CA TYR A 122 9.38 3.70 -6.77
C TYR A 122 10.82 3.43 -6.33
N ASP A 123 11.58 4.48 -6.03
CA ASP A 123 12.93 4.30 -5.54
C ASP A 123 12.94 4.01 -4.03
N LEU A 124 14.10 3.62 -3.52
CA LEU A 124 14.22 3.23 -2.11
C LEU A 124 13.91 4.38 -1.14
N ALA A 125 14.26 5.61 -1.51
CA ALA A 125 13.97 6.78 -0.69
C ALA A 125 12.46 7.03 -0.61
N GLU A 126 11.76 6.91 -1.73
CA GLU A 126 10.30 7.03 -1.77
C GLU A 126 9.63 5.94 -0.93
N ILE A 127 10.08 4.70 -1.08
CA ILE A 127 9.52 3.58 -0.30
C ILE A 127 9.75 3.79 1.19
N GLY A 128 10.94 4.26 1.57
CA GLY A 128 11.25 4.57 2.96
C GLY A 128 10.34 5.63 3.54
N LEU A 129 10.04 6.68 2.76
CA LEU A 129 9.11 7.72 3.17
C LEU A 129 7.70 7.17 3.34
N ILE A 130 7.23 6.37 2.39
CA ILE A 130 5.88 5.77 2.44
C ILE A 130 5.73 4.85 3.65
N LEU A 131 6.73 4.01 3.90
CA LEU A 131 6.70 3.05 5.01
C LEU A 131 7.14 3.64 6.35
N ASP A 132 7.65 4.87 6.33
CA ASP A 132 8.17 5.58 7.50
C ASP A 132 9.33 4.82 8.16
N VAL A 133 10.28 4.38 7.34
CA VAL A 133 11.48 3.66 7.79
C VAL A 133 12.71 4.12 7.00
N PRO A 134 13.92 3.93 7.55
CA PRO A 134 15.14 4.26 6.81
C PRO A 134 15.34 3.40 5.56
N VAL A 135 16.09 3.91 4.61
CA VAL A 135 16.40 3.23 3.34
C VAL A 135 17.04 1.85 3.59
N GLY A 136 17.92 1.75 4.59
CA GLY A 136 18.54 0.47 4.94
C GLY A 136 17.52 -0.59 5.34
N THR A 137 16.47 -0.17 6.05
CA THR A 137 15.37 -1.06 6.43
C THR A 137 14.56 -1.49 5.21
N VAL A 138 14.34 -0.58 4.26
CA VAL A 138 13.66 -0.92 2.99
C VAL A 138 14.45 -2.00 2.26
N LYS A 139 15.77 -1.82 2.13
CA LYS A 139 16.63 -2.81 1.47
C LYS A 139 16.51 -4.18 2.12
N SER A 140 16.57 -4.23 3.45
CA SER A 140 16.47 -5.48 4.20
C SER A 140 15.12 -6.16 4.01
N ARG A 141 14.04 -5.38 4.05
CA ARG A 141 12.68 -5.92 3.85
C ARG A 141 12.49 -6.51 2.47
N ILE A 142 12.95 -5.80 1.44
CA ILE A 142 12.87 -6.28 0.06
C ILE A 142 13.70 -7.54 -0.12
N PHE A 143 14.92 -7.55 0.40
CA PHE A 143 15.81 -8.70 0.31
C PHE A 143 15.18 -9.94 0.95
N ARG A 144 14.67 -9.81 2.17
CA ARG A 144 14.02 -10.91 2.89
C ARG A 144 12.75 -11.38 2.20
N ALA A 145 11.97 -10.44 1.68
CA ALA A 145 10.76 -10.77 0.94
C ALA A 145 11.09 -11.61 -0.30
N LYS A 146 12.11 -11.22 -1.05
CA LYS A 146 12.55 -11.97 -2.23
C LYS A 146 13.08 -13.34 -1.87
N GLN A 147 13.84 -13.45 -0.77
CA GLN A 147 14.33 -14.75 -0.28
C GLN A 147 13.17 -15.68 0.07
N THR A 148 12.17 -15.16 0.79
CA THR A 148 11.00 -15.93 1.19
C THR A 148 10.25 -16.45 -0.05
N LEU A 149 10.03 -15.58 -1.04
CA LEU A 149 9.34 -15.97 -2.27
C LEU A 149 10.12 -17.03 -3.04
N ARG A 150 11.44 -16.87 -3.16
CA ARG A 150 12.28 -17.87 -3.84
C ARG A 150 12.22 -19.24 -3.16
N ALA A 151 12.32 -19.25 -1.83
CA ALA A 151 12.26 -20.50 -1.08
C ALA A 151 10.93 -21.23 -1.30
N ILE A 152 9.83 -20.50 -1.25
CA ILE A 152 8.48 -21.08 -1.42
C ILE A 152 8.28 -21.57 -2.86
N LEU A 153 8.66 -20.77 -3.84
CA LEU A 153 8.45 -21.11 -5.26
C LEU A 153 9.38 -22.22 -5.75
N GLU A 154 10.58 -22.33 -5.18
CA GLU A 154 11.54 -23.37 -5.54
C GLU A 154 11.19 -24.73 -4.89
N GLU A 155 10.50 -24.74 -3.76
CA GLU A 155 10.05 -25.97 -3.09
C GLU A 155 8.90 -26.64 -3.83
N ASN A 156 8.23 -25.92 -4.71
CA ASN A 156 7.14 -26.42 -5.51
C ASN A 156 7.61 -26.67 -6.96
#